data_03fc936b6e2cdcb0037f775e4bb951a6
#
_entry.id   03fc936b6e2cdcb0037f775e4bb951a6
#
_cell.length_a   1.000
_cell.length_b   1.000
_cell.length_c   1.000
_cell.angle_alpha   90.00
_cell.angle_beta   90.00
_cell.angle_gamma   90.00
#
_symmetry.space_group_name_H-M   'P 1'
#
loop_
_entity.id
_entity.type
_entity.pdbx_description
1 polymer ?
#
loop_
_entity_poly.entity_id
_entity_poly.type
_entity_poly.pdbx_seq_one_letter_code
_entity_poly.pdbx_strand_id
1 'polypeptide(L)'
;MIESIGEETFNFQDERFADIQMLRYRLPDFDSLTIRQKQLIYCLSEATLFGRDITFDQFGKYNLRIRKTLEAVYLNFNGDRLEHNFRALEEYLKHVWFASGIYHHYACDKFSPLFSEDFFRNEVLAIDSKLLPLNDGEIFDPTILPKRVDKSDGKDIVRSSACNYYDGVSQHEVEEFYAKLKKDGPTNEAPSYGLNSTLVKEGDSIREDVWKIDGKYGAAIEKIVYWLNRAKDFVENDEQLHVINLLIRYYETGDLHNFDIYSIEWLREQEGRIDFINGFIEVYGDPMGLKGSWEGIVEYKDLEATHRTQAISANAQWFEDHSPVDPQFRKAIVKGVTANVICAAMLGGDEYPASAIGINLPNADWIRAEHGSKSVTISNLT
;
A
#
# COMPACT_ATOMS: atom_id res chain seq x y z
N MET A 1 -0.75 23.20 -46.39
CA MET A 1 -1.76 22.48 -45.63
C MET A 1 -1.03 21.34 -44.96
N ILE A 2 -0.75 21.46 -43.68
CA ILE A 2 -0.21 20.39 -42.86
C ILE A 2 -1.45 19.69 -42.33
N GLU A 3 -1.73 18.49 -42.84
CA GLU A 3 -2.76 17.62 -42.27
C GLU A 3 -2.38 17.31 -40.84
N SER A 4 -3.20 17.77 -39.89
CA SER A 4 -3.14 17.30 -38.49
C SER A 4 -3.50 15.81 -38.53
N ILE A 5 -2.51 14.96 -38.27
CA ILE A 5 -2.72 13.57 -37.92
C ILE A 5 -3.60 13.62 -36.66
N GLY A 6 -4.85 13.11 -36.80
CA GLY A 6 -5.82 13.17 -35.70
C GLY A 6 -5.24 12.56 -34.44
N GLU A 7 -5.26 13.32 -33.35
CA GLU A 7 -5.03 12.77 -32.02
C GLU A 7 -6.07 11.66 -31.81
N GLU A 8 -5.62 10.42 -31.71
CA GLU A 8 -6.46 9.32 -31.25
C GLU A 8 -7.04 9.73 -29.90
N THR A 9 -8.35 9.93 -29.83
CA THR A 9 -9.02 10.28 -28.59
C THR A 9 -8.88 9.11 -27.62
N PHE A 10 -8.02 9.26 -26.62
CA PHE A 10 -7.85 8.24 -25.59
C PHE A 10 -9.12 8.11 -24.77
N ASN A 11 -9.65 6.89 -24.67
CA ASN A 11 -10.80 6.64 -23.81
C ASN A 11 -10.34 6.42 -22.36
N PHE A 12 -10.59 7.40 -21.50
CA PHE A 12 -10.30 7.32 -20.07
C PHE A 12 -11.26 6.41 -19.30
N GLN A 13 -12.47 6.19 -19.80
CA GLN A 13 -13.46 5.34 -19.14
C GLN A 13 -13.22 3.88 -19.52
N ASP A 14 -13.19 3.03 -18.52
CA ASP A 14 -13.19 1.58 -18.64
C ASP A 14 -14.51 1.01 -18.13
N GLU A 15 -14.49 -0.13 -17.48
CA GLU A 15 -15.68 -0.76 -16.93
C GLU A 15 -16.35 0.09 -15.84
N ARG A 16 -17.67 0.07 -15.84
CA ARG A 16 -18.49 0.57 -14.72
C ARG A 16 -19.23 -0.59 -14.08
N PHE A 17 -19.14 -0.70 -12.74
CA PHE A 17 -19.92 -1.65 -11.96
C PHE A 17 -20.42 -0.95 -10.68
N ALA A 18 -21.66 -1.24 -10.29
CA ALA A 18 -22.33 -0.54 -9.18
C ALA A 18 -22.17 0.99 -9.29
N ASP A 19 -21.63 1.63 -8.28
CA ASP A 19 -21.35 3.08 -8.20
C ASP A 19 -19.89 3.44 -8.58
N ILE A 20 -19.08 2.45 -9.00
CA ILE A 20 -17.66 2.64 -9.34
C ILE A 20 -17.49 2.76 -10.85
N GLN A 21 -16.79 3.80 -11.29
CA GLN A 21 -16.29 3.96 -12.65
C GLN A 21 -14.78 3.74 -12.65
N MET A 22 -14.32 2.67 -13.30
CA MET A 22 -12.90 2.44 -13.52
C MET A 22 -12.36 3.44 -14.56
N LEU A 23 -11.20 4.01 -14.27
CA LEU A 23 -10.51 4.93 -15.18
C LEU A 23 -9.19 4.33 -15.64
N ARG A 24 -8.86 4.60 -16.89
CA ARG A 24 -7.57 4.26 -17.50
C ARG A 24 -6.70 5.50 -17.55
N TYR A 25 -5.41 5.33 -17.35
CA TYR A 25 -4.46 6.42 -17.39
C TYR A 25 -3.44 6.20 -18.50
N ARG A 26 -2.98 7.31 -19.09
CA ARG A 26 -1.86 7.28 -20.03
C ARG A 26 -0.54 7.21 -19.28
N LEU A 27 0.47 6.75 -19.98
CA LEU A 27 1.87 6.82 -19.56
C LEU A 27 2.61 7.77 -20.51
N PRO A 28 2.50 9.09 -20.31
CA PRO A 28 3.18 10.08 -21.14
C PRO A 28 4.68 9.81 -21.19
N ASP A 29 5.29 9.97 -22.36
CA ASP A 29 6.73 9.80 -22.59
C ASP A 29 7.32 8.41 -22.27
N PHE A 30 6.49 7.39 -22.00
CA PHE A 30 6.97 6.03 -21.77
C PHE A 30 7.81 5.50 -22.94
N ASP A 31 7.43 5.86 -24.17
CA ASP A 31 8.16 5.44 -25.37
C ASP A 31 9.56 6.03 -25.46
N SER A 32 9.83 7.17 -24.83
CA SER A 32 11.14 7.80 -24.76
C SER A 32 12.11 7.10 -23.80
N LEU A 33 11.61 6.21 -22.94
CA LEU A 33 12.45 5.42 -22.04
C LEU A 33 13.30 4.42 -22.81
N THR A 34 14.54 4.23 -22.38
CA THR A 34 15.41 3.18 -22.90
C THR A 34 14.87 1.78 -22.58
N ILE A 35 15.29 0.78 -23.34
CA ILE A 35 14.94 -0.62 -23.06
C ILE A 35 15.34 -1.02 -21.64
N ARG A 36 16.52 -0.57 -21.16
CA ARG A 36 16.99 -0.84 -19.80
C ARG A 36 16.05 -0.26 -18.73
N GLN A 37 15.59 0.98 -18.91
CA GLN A 37 14.62 1.61 -18.01
C GLN A 37 13.27 0.88 -18.01
N LYS A 38 12.77 0.48 -19.20
CA LYS A 38 11.55 -0.32 -19.33
C LYS A 38 11.66 -1.68 -18.63
N GLN A 39 12.83 -2.32 -18.71
CA GLN A 39 13.10 -3.58 -18.00
C GLN A 39 13.17 -3.38 -16.48
N LEU A 40 13.72 -2.26 -16.01
CA LEU A 40 13.69 -1.90 -14.60
C LEU A 40 12.27 -1.71 -14.09
N ILE A 41 11.44 -0.90 -14.79
CA ILE A 41 10.02 -0.72 -14.49
C ILE A 41 9.30 -2.08 -14.44
N TYR A 42 9.54 -2.96 -15.41
CA TYR A 42 8.93 -4.28 -15.44
C TYR A 42 9.25 -5.10 -14.19
N CYS A 43 10.54 -5.20 -13.82
CA CYS A 43 10.94 -5.96 -12.63
C CYS A 43 10.36 -5.39 -11.33
N LEU A 44 10.35 -4.07 -11.17
CA LEU A 44 9.79 -3.39 -10.01
C LEU A 44 8.26 -3.55 -9.96
N SER A 45 7.58 -3.51 -11.11
CA SER A 45 6.13 -3.74 -11.21
C SER A 45 5.77 -5.18 -10.85
N GLU A 46 6.54 -6.16 -11.30
CA GLU A 46 6.35 -7.56 -10.90
C GLU A 46 6.54 -7.74 -9.38
N ALA A 47 7.54 -7.08 -8.77
CA ALA A 47 7.69 -7.07 -7.32
C ALA A 47 6.43 -6.50 -6.64
N THR A 48 5.86 -5.43 -7.17
CA THR A 48 4.64 -4.79 -6.64
C THR A 48 3.43 -5.71 -6.71
N LEU A 49 3.27 -6.52 -7.76
CA LEU A 49 2.15 -7.46 -7.87
C LEU A 49 2.08 -8.48 -6.74
N PHE A 50 3.22 -8.91 -6.19
CA PHE A 50 3.24 -9.91 -5.11
C PHE A 50 2.86 -9.37 -3.74
N GLY A 51 2.81 -8.04 -3.55
CA GLY A 51 2.31 -7.42 -2.33
C GLY A 51 0.79 -7.44 -2.19
N ARG A 52 0.04 -7.67 -3.28
CA ARG A 52 -1.43 -7.67 -3.28
C ARG A 52 -2.03 -8.57 -2.20
N ASP A 53 -1.55 -9.81 -2.05
CA ASP A 53 -2.10 -10.75 -1.08
C ASP A 53 -1.81 -10.31 0.37
N ILE A 54 -0.72 -9.58 0.59
CA ILE A 54 -0.40 -8.95 1.88
C ILE A 54 -1.47 -7.94 2.24
N THR A 55 -1.81 -7.03 1.32
CA THR A 55 -2.83 -6.00 1.53
C THR A 55 -4.20 -6.60 1.85
N PHE A 56 -4.62 -7.65 1.15
CA PHE A 56 -5.86 -8.36 1.46
C PHE A 56 -5.89 -8.89 2.89
N ASP A 57 -4.79 -9.50 3.36
CA ASP A 57 -4.70 -10.02 4.73
C ASP A 57 -4.64 -8.90 5.78
N GLN A 58 -3.90 -7.82 5.51
CA GLN A 58 -3.82 -6.66 6.41
C GLN A 58 -5.17 -5.97 6.60
N PHE A 59 -5.97 -5.87 5.54
CA PHE A 59 -7.27 -5.18 5.58
C PHE A 59 -8.40 -6.03 6.20
N GLY A 60 -8.16 -7.30 6.50
CA GLY A 60 -9.06 -8.16 7.24
C GLY A 60 -8.59 -9.60 7.31
N LYS A 61 -8.62 -10.17 8.50
CA LYS A 61 -8.11 -11.53 8.79
C LYS A 61 -8.58 -12.61 7.81
N TYR A 62 -9.78 -12.46 7.25
CA TYR A 62 -10.40 -13.45 6.36
C TYR A 62 -10.50 -12.99 4.90
N ASN A 63 -10.15 -11.74 4.58
CA ASN A 63 -10.32 -11.17 3.24
C ASN A 63 -9.67 -11.99 2.13
N LEU A 64 -8.43 -12.46 2.34
CA LEU A 64 -7.71 -13.25 1.34
C LEU A 64 -8.41 -14.59 1.09
N ARG A 65 -8.92 -15.24 2.13
CA ARG A 65 -9.68 -16.49 2.02
C ARG A 65 -11.01 -16.26 1.34
N ILE A 66 -11.75 -15.23 1.75
CA ILE A 66 -13.04 -14.83 1.14
C ILE A 66 -12.85 -14.58 -0.36
N ARG A 67 -11.86 -13.78 -0.74
CA ARG A 67 -11.55 -13.51 -2.15
C ARG A 67 -11.33 -14.81 -2.94
N LYS A 68 -10.45 -15.69 -2.46
CA LYS A 68 -10.15 -16.97 -3.14
C LYS A 68 -11.38 -17.86 -3.26
N THR A 69 -12.28 -17.85 -2.29
CA THR A 69 -13.53 -18.62 -2.34
C THR A 69 -14.51 -18.01 -3.35
N LEU A 70 -14.69 -16.69 -3.35
CA LEU A 70 -15.52 -16.00 -4.35
C LEU A 70 -14.99 -16.23 -5.77
N GLU A 71 -13.67 -16.14 -5.97
CA GLU A 71 -13.01 -16.44 -7.25
C GLU A 71 -13.25 -17.90 -7.68
N ALA A 72 -13.19 -18.84 -6.76
CA ALA A 72 -13.46 -20.25 -7.05
C ALA A 72 -14.91 -20.45 -7.49
N VAL A 73 -15.88 -19.82 -6.81
CA VAL A 73 -17.29 -19.87 -7.23
C VAL A 73 -17.46 -19.21 -8.61
N TYR A 74 -16.93 -18.02 -8.81
CA TYR A 74 -17.03 -17.31 -10.09
C TYR A 74 -16.47 -18.12 -11.27
N LEU A 75 -15.34 -18.77 -11.09
CA LEU A 75 -14.67 -19.56 -12.16
C LEU A 75 -15.37 -20.87 -12.47
N ASN A 76 -15.93 -21.54 -11.45
CA ASN A 76 -16.48 -22.90 -11.58
C ASN A 76 -18.02 -22.96 -11.66
N PHE A 77 -18.70 -21.83 -11.58
CA PHE A 77 -20.16 -21.79 -11.67
C PHE A 77 -20.67 -22.33 -13.01
N ASN A 78 -21.53 -23.34 -12.96
CA ASN A 78 -22.06 -24.03 -14.13
C ASN A 78 -23.52 -23.68 -14.44
N GLY A 79 -24.16 -22.81 -13.63
CA GLY A 79 -25.53 -22.36 -13.81
C GLY A 79 -25.66 -21.23 -14.85
N ASP A 80 -26.83 -20.60 -14.88
CA ASP A 80 -27.06 -19.41 -15.70
C ASP A 80 -26.38 -18.19 -15.10
N ARG A 81 -25.34 -17.70 -15.75
CA ARG A 81 -24.60 -16.50 -15.31
C ARG A 81 -25.40 -15.20 -15.38
N LEU A 82 -26.59 -15.22 -15.96
CA LEU A 82 -27.52 -14.09 -16.00
C LEU A 82 -28.49 -14.09 -14.82
N GLU A 83 -28.52 -15.16 -14.03
CA GLU A 83 -29.38 -15.24 -12.86
C GLU A 83 -28.95 -14.25 -11.76
N HIS A 84 -29.92 -13.83 -10.93
CA HIS A 84 -29.73 -12.73 -9.99
C HIS A 84 -28.59 -12.95 -8.99
N ASN A 85 -28.50 -14.13 -8.35
CA ASN A 85 -27.50 -14.38 -7.31
C ASN A 85 -26.08 -14.39 -7.90
N PHE A 86 -25.91 -14.97 -9.13
CA PHE A 86 -24.59 -14.98 -9.75
C PHE A 86 -24.13 -13.57 -10.13
N ARG A 87 -25.02 -12.75 -10.71
CA ARG A 87 -24.69 -11.34 -11.04
C ARG A 87 -24.37 -10.52 -9.78
N ALA A 88 -25.12 -10.73 -8.72
CA ALA A 88 -24.84 -10.08 -7.43
C ALA A 88 -23.50 -10.54 -6.82
N LEU A 89 -23.14 -11.83 -6.98
CA LEU A 89 -21.83 -12.35 -6.57
C LEU A 89 -20.71 -11.76 -7.41
N GLU A 90 -20.88 -11.65 -8.72
CA GLU A 90 -19.90 -11.01 -9.61
C GLU A 90 -19.64 -9.54 -9.22
N GLU A 91 -20.70 -8.78 -8.96
CA GLU A 91 -20.60 -7.39 -8.52
C GLU A 91 -19.89 -7.28 -7.16
N TYR A 92 -20.26 -8.13 -6.21
CA TYR A 92 -19.60 -8.19 -4.90
C TYR A 92 -18.11 -8.56 -5.02
N LEU A 93 -17.76 -9.53 -5.86
CA LEU A 93 -16.37 -9.92 -6.11
C LEU A 93 -15.57 -8.77 -6.73
N LYS A 94 -16.16 -7.97 -7.62
CA LYS A 94 -15.53 -6.76 -8.17
C LYS A 94 -15.26 -5.72 -7.09
N HIS A 95 -16.20 -5.51 -6.15
CA HIS A 95 -15.95 -4.67 -4.98
C HIS A 95 -14.80 -5.21 -4.12
N VAL A 96 -14.75 -6.51 -3.87
CA VAL A 96 -13.68 -7.17 -3.09
C VAL A 96 -12.32 -7.02 -3.75
N TRP A 97 -12.25 -7.17 -5.07
CA TRP A 97 -11.00 -6.93 -5.82
C TRP A 97 -10.57 -5.47 -5.76
N PHE A 98 -11.52 -4.57 -5.96
CA PHE A 98 -11.27 -3.12 -5.97
C PHE A 98 -10.81 -2.61 -4.59
N ALA A 99 -11.44 -3.04 -3.51
CA ALA A 99 -11.17 -2.55 -2.17
C ALA A 99 -10.11 -3.36 -1.39
N SER A 100 -9.49 -4.38 -2.01
CA SER A 100 -8.60 -5.35 -1.33
C SER A 100 -9.26 -6.02 -0.13
N GLY A 101 -10.58 -6.28 -0.18
CA GLY A 101 -11.33 -6.95 0.87
C GLY A 101 -12.80 -6.61 0.88
N ILE A 102 -13.50 -7.06 1.93
CA ILE A 102 -14.96 -6.91 2.08
C ILE A 102 -15.38 -5.56 2.67
N TYR A 103 -14.47 -4.60 2.76
CA TYR A 103 -14.71 -3.28 3.33
C TYR A 103 -14.50 -2.19 2.28
N HIS A 104 -15.35 -1.17 2.32
CA HIS A 104 -15.20 -0.03 1.41
C HIS A 104 -13.82 0.60 1.58
N HIS A 105 -13.11 0.80 0.47
CA HIS A 105 -11.72 1.24 0.43
C HIS A 105 -11.47 2.56 1.17
N TYR A 106 -12.45 3.45 1.23
CA TYR A 106 -12.35 4.78 1.84
C TYR A 106 -13.18 4.88 3.13
N ALA A 107 -14.49 4.56 3.09
CA ALA A 107 -15.38 4.70 4.23
C ALA A 107 -15.20 3.62 5.31
N CYS A 108 -14.46 2.55 5.01
CA CYS A 108 -14.19 1.41 5.89
C CYS A 108 -15.41 0.56 6.27
N ASP A 109 -16.62 0.87 5.82
CA ASP A 109 -17.81 0.08 6.12
C ASP A 109 -17.80 -1.25 5.34
N LYS A 110 -18.35 -2.30 5.95
CA LYS A 110 -18.46 -3.61 5.32
C LYS A 110 -19.48 -3.59 4.17
N PHE A 111 -19.11 -4.21 3.06
CA PHE A 111 -20.06 -4.46 1.96
C PHE A 111 -21.11 -5.50 2.35
N SER A 112 -22.37 -5.25 2.00
CA SER A 112 -23.45 -6.22 2.16
C SER A 112 -23.65 -6.96 0.84
N PRO A 113 -23.55 -8.31 0.81
CA PRO A 113 -23.82 -9.06 -0.40
C PRO A 113 -25.30 -8.99 -0.78
N LEU A 114 -25.61 -8.92 -2.07
CA LEU A 114 -26.96 -8.96 -2.61
C LEU A 114 -27.35 -10.37 -3.11
N PHE A 115 -26.46 -11.34 -3.05
CA PHE A 115 -26.73 -12.76 -3.25
C PHE A 115 -27.06 -13.44 -1.93
N SER A 116 -27.84 -14.51 -1.96
CA SER A 116 -28.24 -15.23 -0.75
C SER A 116 -27.11 -16.09 -0.18
N GLU A 117 -27.10 -16.23 1.15
CA GLU A 117 -26.18 -17.13 1.86
C GLU A 117 -26.33 -18.59 1.40
N ASP A 118 -27.57 -19.07 1.20
CA ASP A 118 -27.86 -20.41 0.74
C ASP A 118 -27.28 -20.66 -0.66
N PHE A 119 -27.42 -19.71 -1.59
CA PHE A 119 -26.80 -19.80 -2.91
C PHE A 119 -25.29 -19.96 -2.76
N PHE A 120 -24.65 -19.07 -2.03
CA PHE A 120 -23.19 -19.06 -1.87
C PHE A 120 -22.69 -20.38 -1.25
N ARG A 121 -23.32 -20.86 -0.17
CA ARG A 121 -22.96 -22.12 0.49
C ARG A 121 -23.10 -23.33 -0.44
N ASN A 122 -24.19 -23.40 -1.21
CA ASN A 122 -24.40 -24.49 -2.13
C ASN A 122 -23.35 -24.53 -3.24
N GLU A 123 -22.99 -23.37 -3.81
CA GLU A 123 -21.94 -23.29 -4.83
C GLU A 123 -20.56 -23.64 -4.29
N VAL A 124 -20.22 -23.17 -3.07
CA VAL A 124 -18.94 -23.52 -2.43
C VAL A 124 -18.86 -25.04 -2.17
N LEU A 125 -19.94 -25.66 -1.67
CA LEU A 125 -20.00 -27.10 -1.43
C LEU A 125 -19.89 -27.92 -2.71
N ALA A 126 -20.43 -27.43 -3.81
CA ALA A 126 -20.36 -28.08 -5.11
C ALA A 126 -18.91 -28.09 -5.68
N ILE A 127 -18.08 -27.13 -5.30
CA ILE A 127 -16.70 -27.01 -5.76
C ILE A 127 -15.73 -27.78 -4.84
N ASP A 128 -15.66 -27.40 -3.57
CA ASP A 128 -14.81 -28.07 -2.56
C ASP A 128 -15.31 -27.74 -1.15
N SER A 129 -15.76 -28.75 -0.42
CA SER A 129 -16.20 -28.61 0.97
C SER A 129 -15.11 -28.08 1.92
N LYS A 130 -13.81 -28.17 1.53
CA LYS A 130 -12.69 -27.62 2.31
C LYS A 130 -12.60 -26.10 2.25
N LEU A 131 -13.27 -25.46 1.29
CA LEU A 131 -13.42 -24.02 1.27
C LEU A 131 -14.30 -23.51 2.42
N LEU A 132 -15.14 -24.37 2.99
CA LEU A 132 -15.84 -24.15 4.26
C LEU A 132 -15.03 -24.81 5.42
N PRO A 133 -15.12 -24.30 6.68
CA PRO A 133 -15.94 -23.17 7.08
C PRO A 133 -15.27 -21.84 6.73
N LEU A 134 -15.95 -21.08 5.92
CA LEU A 134 -15.76 -19.64 5.93
C LEU A 134 -16.31 -19.16 7.26
N ASN A 135 -15.76 -18.09 7.76
CA ASN A 135 -16.45 -17.34 8.81
C ASN A 135 -17.57 -16.55 8.15
N ASP A 136 -18.69 -17.25 7.83
CA ASP A 136 -19.78 -16.71 7.01
C ASP A 136 -20.42 -15.51 7.67
N GLY A 137 -20.42 -15.45 9.01
CA GLY A 137 -20.84 -14.29 9.75
C GLY A 137 -20.07 -13.05 9.36
N GLU A 138 -18.83 -13.19 8.87
CA GLU A 138 -18.08 -12.04 8.39
C GLU A 138 -18.56 -11.51 7.05
N ILE A 139 -19.11 -12.35 6.19
CA ILE A 139 -19.68 -11.91 4.91
C ILE A 139 -21.12 -11.40 5.11
N PHE A 140 -21.98 -12.21 5.75
CA PHE A 140 -23.43 -11.99 5.76
C PHE A 140 -23.96 -11.27 6.99
N ASP A 141 -23.32 -11.38 8.16
CA ASP A 141 -23.75 -10.68 9.37
C ASP A 141 -23.16 -9.26 9.43
N PRO A 142 -23.98 -8.21 9.25
CA PRO A 142 -23.50 -6.82 9.28
C PRO A 142 -23.04 -6.37 10.67
N THR A 143 -23.33 -7.14 11.74
CA THR A 143 -22.96 -6.76 13.12
C THR A 143 -21.56 -7.26 13.51
N ILE A 144 -21.05 -8.27 12.81
CA ILE A 144 -19.70 -8.81 13.04
C ILE A 144 -18.68 -7.95 12.33
N LEU A 145 -17.78 -7.30 13.06
CA LEU A 145 -16.72 -6.44 12.54
C LEU A 145 -17.23 -5.52 11.41
N PRO A 146 -18.12 -4.58 11.72
CA PRO A 146 -18.83 -3.78 10.73
C PRO A 146 -17.90 -2.81 9.96
N LYS A 147 -16.70 -2.55 10.49
CA LYS A 147 -15.73 -1.63 9.90
C LYS A 147 -14.32 -2.21 9.85
N ARG A 148 -13.59 -1.89 8.77
CA ARG A 148 -12.16 -2.19 8.68
C ARG A 148 -11.38 -1.50 9.80
N VAL A 149 -11.65 -0.21 10.01
CA VAL A 149 -11.10 0.59 11.12
C VAL A 149 -12.26 1.24 11.84
N ASP A 150 -12.45 0.91 13.12
CA ASP A 150 -13.53 1.44 13.98
C ASP A 150 -12.93 2.21 15.16
N LYS A 151 -12.96 3.54 15.06
CA LYS A 151 -12.50 4.47 16.10
C LYS A 151 -13.66 5.13 16.85
N SER A 152 -14.82 4.45 16.94
CA SER A 152 -16.00 4.96 17.64
C SER A 152 -15.74 5.08 19.14
N ASP A 153 -16.27 6.15 19.74
CA ASP A 153 -16.10 6.41 21.18
C ASP A 153 -16.59 5.26 22.05
N GLY A 154 -15.83 4.96 23.10
CA GLY A 154 -16.17 3.95 24.10
C GLY A 154 -15.91 2.50 23.68
N LYS A 155 -15.32 2.27 22.52
CA LYS A 155 -14.88 0.94 22.06
C LYS A 155 -13.39 0.74 22.27
N ASP A 156 -12.98 -0.51 22.42
CA ASP A 156 -11.60 -0.94 22.19
C ASP A 156 -11.36 -0.93 20.68
N ILE A 157 -10.65 0.08 20.18
CA ILE A 157 -10.47 0.31 18.75
C ILE A 157 -9.67 -0.80 18.06
N VAL A 158 -8.86 -1.56 18.80
CA VAL A 158 -8.11 -2.72 18.31
C VAL A 158 -9.07 -3.90 18.07
N ARG A 159 -9.92 -4.20 19.05
CA ARG A 159 -10.85 -5.34 18.98
C ARG A 159 -12.08 -5.08 18.10
N SER A 160 -12.49 -3.82 17.97
CA SER A 160 -13.63 -3.46 17.11
C SER A 160 -13.29 -3.31 15.64
N SER A 161 -12.01 -3.18 15.28
CA SER A 161 -11.55 -3.07 13.90
C SER A 161 -11.28 -4.44 13.30
N ALA A 162 -11.65 -4.61 12.02
CA ALA A 162 -11.45 -5.87 11.29
C ALA A 162 -10.05 -6.04 10.72
N CYS A 163 -9.23 -4.96 10.63
CA CYS A 163 -7.87 -5.03 10.12
C CYS A 163 -7.00 -6.00 10.95
N ASN A 164 -6.07 -6.70 10.28
CA ASN A 164 -5.36 -7.86 10.83
C ASN A 164 -3.93 -7.52 11.30
N TYR A 165 -3.82 -6.45 12.09
CA TYR A 165 -2.54 -6.01 12.67
C TYR A 165 -2.30 -6.51 14.09
N TYR A 166 -3.36 -7.02 14.75
CA TYR A 166 -3.38 -7.42 16.16
C TYR A 166 -4.10 -8.76 16.31
N ASP A 167 -3.55 -9.67 17.09
CA ASP A 167 -4.16 -10.95 17.39
C ASP A 167 -4.19 -11.22 18.89
N GLY A 168 -5.39 -11.29 19.47
CA GLY A 168 -5.62 -11.58 20.88
C GLY A 168 -5.31 -10.47 21.88
N VAL A 169 -4.87 -9.30 21.43
CA VAL A 169 -4.53 -8.14 22.29
C VAL A 169 -5.69 -7.14 22.37
N SER A 170 -5.71 -6.36 23.44
CA SER A 170 -6.55 -5.18 23.61
C SER A 170 -5.79 -3.90 23.26
N GLN A 171 -6.53 -2.79 23.08
CA GLN A 171 -5.93 -1.46 22.89
C GLN A 171 -4.94 -1.12 24.01
N HIS A 172 -5.31 -1.35 25.27
CA HIS A 172 -4.47 -1.06 26.41
C HIS A 172 -3.15 -1.86 26.41
N GLU A 173 -3.22 -3.15 26.08
CA GLU A 173 -2.03 -4.01 25.97
C GLU A 173 -1.09 -3.55 24.83
N VAL A 174 -1.65 -3.06 23.72
CA VAL A 174 -0.85 -2.46 22.63
C VAL A 174 -0.14 -1.20 23.10
N GLU A 175 -0.85 -0.30 23.79
CA GLU A 175 -0.32 0.95 24.33
C GLU A 175 0.84 0.67 25.33
N GLU A 176 0.64 -0.25 26.26
CA GLU A 176 1.68 -0.63 27.25
C GLU A 176 2.91 -1.25 26.58
N PHE A 177 2.71 -2.16 25.62
CA PHE A 177 3.79 -2.85 24.92
C PHE A 177 4.72 -1.84 24.20
N TYR A 178 4.14 -0.97 23.37
CA TYR A 178 4.94 0.00 22.61
C TYR A 178 5.46 1.16 23.46
N ALA A 179 4.77 1.56 24.53
CA ALA A 179 5.30 2.53 25.50
C ALA A 179 6.57 2.00 26.19
N LYS A 180 6.60 0.70 26.52
CA LYS A 180 7.79 0.06 27.08
C LYS A 180 8.95 0.03 26.08
N LEU A 181 8.69 -0.38 24.82
CA LEU A 181 9.73 -0.39 23.78
C LEU A 181 10.33 0.99 23.53
N LYS A 182 9.49 2.03 23.48
CA LYS A 182 9.93 3.41 23.31
C LYS A 182 10.76 3.91 24.49
N LYS A 183 10.40 3.49 25.71
CA LYS A 183 11.14 3.87 26.94
C LYS A 183 12.51 3.21 27.03
N ASP A 184 12.61 1.94 26.61
CA ASP A 184 13.82 1.13 26.70
C ASP A 184 14.73 1.32 25.46
N GLY A 185 14.22 1.94 24.41
CA GLY A 185 14.91 2.17 23.13
C GLY A 185 15.71 3.49 23.09
N PRO A 186 16.35 3.79 21.94
CA PRO A 186 17.10 5.02 21.76
C PRO A 186 16.18 6.24 21.81
N THR A 187 16.67 7.33 22.40
CA THR A 187 15.95 8.63 22.44
C THR A 187 16.10 9.42 21.15
N ASN A 188 17.21 9.22 20.45
CA ASN A 188 17.48 9.79 19.13
C ASN A 188 17.43 8.65 18.10
N GLU A 189 17.00 8.95 16.88
CA GLU A 189 16.91 7.96 15.80
C GLU A 189 16.04 6.74 16.19
N ALA A 190 14.95 6.99 16.92
CA ALA A 190 14.06 5.93 17.35
C ALA A 190 13.35 5.31 16.13
N PRO A 191 13.41 3.98 15.95
CA PRO A 191 12.73 3.33 14.84
C PRO A 191 11.21 3.46 14.98
N SER A 192 10.50 3.31 13.88
CA SER A 192 9.02 3.26 13.85
C SER A 192 8.53 1.93 14.42
N TYR A 193 8.60 1.76 15.75
CA TYR A 193 8.22 0.50 16.41
C TYR A 193 6.86 -0.02 15.98
N GLY A 194 6.82 -1.28 15.59
CA GLY A 194 5.61 -1.97 15.18
C GLY A 194 5.28 -1.88 13.69
N LEU A 195 5.99 -1.06 12.91
CA LEU A 195 5.66 -0.75 11.52
C LEU A 195 5.45 -2.01 10.65
N ASN A 196 6.31 -3.03 10.80
CA ASN A 196 6.32 -4.25 9.99
C ASN A 196 6.06 -5.52 10.80
N SER A 197 5.10 -5.47 11.72
CA SER A 197 4.78 -6.63 12.56
C SER A 197 3.30 -6.73 12.90
N THR A 198 2.82 -7.95 13.15
CA THR A 198 1.58 -8.20 13.88
C THR A 198 1.88 -8.35 15.36
N LEU A 199 1.14 -7.67 16.25
CA LEU A 199 1.27 -7.90 17.68
C LEU A 199 0.35 -9.04 18.10
N VAL A 200 0.92 -10.08 18.66
CA VAL A 200 0.24 -11.35 18.97
C VAL A 200 0.32 -11.64 20.46
N LYS A 201 -0.80 -12.09 21.03
CA LYS A 201 -0.87 -12.57 22.41
C LYS A 201 -1.06 -14.09 22.43
N GLU A 202 -0.12 -14.80 23.04
CA GLU A 202 -0.17 -16.24 23.28
C GLU A 202 -0.12 -16.50 24.77
N GLY A 203 -1.25 -16.89 25.36
CA GLY A 203 -1.36 -16.97 26.82
C GLY A 203 -1.13 -15.61 27.49
N ASP A 204 -0.14 -15.52 28.37
CA ASP A 204 0.25 -14.27 29.04
C ASP A 204 1.39 -13.51 28.33
N SER A 205 1.90 -14.04 27.22
CA SER A 205 3.01 -13.43 26.47
C SER A 205 2.50 -12.62 25.30
N ILE A 206 3.04 -11.41 25.13
CA ILE A 206 2.78 -10.55 23.98
C ILE A 206 4.10 -10.39 23.22
N ARG A 207 4.08 -10.63 21.92
CA ARG A 207 5.25 -10.52 21.04
C ARG A 207 4.90 -9.95 19.67
N GLU A 208 5.89 -9.45 18.99
CA GLU A 208 5.79 -9.09 17.58
C GLU A 208 6.04 -10.32 16.69
N ASP A 209 5.16 -10.53 15.73
CA ASP A 209 5.36 -11.44 14.60
C ASP A 209 5.76 -10.60 13.39
N VAL A 210 7.08 -10.54 13.16
CA VAL A 210 7.70 -9.62 12.20
C VAL A 210 7.46 -10.10 10.76
N TRP A 211 7.12 -9.19 9.87
CA TRP A 211 6.88 -9.44 8.45
C TRP A 211 8.20 -9.39 7.67
N LYS A 212 8.68 -10.55 7.33
CA LYS A 212 9.98 -10.76 6.66
C LYS A 212 10.01 -12.10 5.94
N ILE A 213 11.08 -12.40 5.21
CA ILE A 213 11.39 -13.76 4.77
C ILE A 213 11.41 -14.68 6.01
N ASP A 214 10.86 -15.88 5.90
CA ASP A 214 10.66 -16.86 6.99
C ASP A 214 9.71 -16.39 8.14
N GLY A 215 9.02 -15.23 7.96
CA GLY A 215 8.01 -14.71 8.88
C GLY A 215 6.60 -14.72 8.27
N LYS A 216 5.69 -13.99 8.91
CA LYS A 216 4.38 -13.71 8.31
C LYS A 216 4.58 -13.02 6.96
N TYR A 217 3.83 -13.42 5.94
CA TYR A 217 3.96 -13.00 4.54
C TYR A 217 5.23 -13.48 3.82
N GLY A 218 6.05 -14.36 4.41
CA GLY A 218 7.31 -14.82 3.85
C GLY A 218 7.23 -15.26 2.40
N ALA A 219 6.25 -16.07 2.03
CA ALA A 219 6.06 -16.55 0.65
C ALA A 219 5.80 -15.43 -0.39
N ALA A 220 5.14 -14.32 0.00
CA ALA A 220 4.96 -13.16 -0.85
C ALA A 220 6.25 -12.32 -0.90
N ILE A 221 6.87 -12.10 0.26
CA ILE A 221 8.11 -11.33 0.40
C ILE A 221 9.26 -11.98 -0.38
N GLU A 222 9.40 -13.31 -0.38
CA GLU A 222 10.38 -14.03 -1.19
C GLU A 222 10.24 -13.71 -2.69
N LYS A 223 9.02 -13.61 -3.20
CA LYS A 223 8.77 -13.25 -4.60
C LYS A 223 9.07 -11.77 -4.87
N ILE A 224 8.75 -10.89 -3.93
CA ILE A 224 9.14 -9.47 -4.01
C ILE A 224 10.66 -9.38 -4.10
N VAL A 225 11.38 -10.04 -3.20
CA VAL A 225 12.86 -10.07 -3.17
C VAL A 225 13.45 -10.71 -4.43
N TYR A 226 12.82 -11.75 -4.97
CA TYR A 226 13.23 -12.32 -6.25
C TYR A 226 13.22 -11.27 -7.37
N TRP A 227 12.14 -10.51 -7.51
CA TRP A 227 12.02 -9.49 -8.55
C TRP A 227 12.90 -8.26 -8.30
N LEU A 228 13.10 -7.86 -7.03
CA LEU A 228 14.09 -6.83 -6.67
C LEU A 228 15.51 -7.26 -7.05
N ASN A 229 15.88 -8.54 -6.86
CA ASN A 229 17.15 -9.06 -7.32
C ASN A 229 17.30 -9.01 -8.86
N ARG A 230 16.20 -9.27 -9.60
CA ARG A 230 16.20 -9.12 -11.07
C ARG A 230 16.30 -7.65 -11.50
N ALA A 231 15.72 -6.73 -10.74
CA ALA A 231 15.80 -5.30 -11.02
C ALA A 231 17.24 -4.77 -11.00
N LYS A 232 18.12 -5.36 -10.18
CA LYS A 232 19.53 -4.96 -10.06
C LYS A 232 20.32 -5.02 -11.39
N ASP A 233 19.92 -5.89 -12.31
CA ASP A 233 20.56 -5.99 -13.62
C ASP A 233 20.28 -4.75 -14.51
N PHE A 234 19.26 -3.95 -14.16
CA PHE A 234 18.73 -2.87 -14.99
C PHE A 234 18.82 -1.49 -14.36
N VAL A 235 19.41 -1.35 -13.16
CA VAL A 235 19.58 -0.07 -12.47
C VAL A 235 20.31 0.97 -13.32
N GLU A 236 20.03 2.23 -13.09
CA GLU A 236 20.58 3.34 -13.87
C GLU A 236 21.92 3.82 -13.32
N ASN A 237 22.16 3.62 -12.02
CA ASN A 237 23.40 4.04 -11.32
C ASN A 237 23.68 3.13 -10.11
N ASP A 238 24.84 3.33 -9.47
CA ASP A 238 25.31 2.53 -8.34
C ASP A 238 24.53 2.86 -7.05
N GLU A 239 24.07 4.09 -6.88
CA GLU A 239 23.25 4.53 -5.75
C GLU A 239 21.90 3.82 -5.77
N GLN A 240 21.25 3.71 -6.93
CA GLN A 240 19.99 2.97 -7.09
C GLN A 240 20.20 1.47 -6.81
N LEU A 241 21.33 0.89 -7.23
CA LEU A 241 21.71 -0.48 -6.87
C LEU A 241 21.83 -0.65 -5.34
N HIS A 242 22.44 0.34 -4.68
CA HIS A 242 22.60 0.33 -3.23
C HIS A 242 21.24 0.39 -2.52
N VAL A 243 20.33 1.26 -2.95
CA VAL A 243 18.97 1.38 -2.43
C VAL A 243 18.22 0.03 -2.53
N ILE A 244 18.26 -0.63 -3.69
CA ILE A 244 17.61 -1.94 -3.87
C ILE A 244 18.22 -3.00 -2.93
N ASN A 245 19.54 -3.02 -2.75
CA ASN A 245 20.18 -3.96 -1.83
C ASN A 245 19.77 -3.74 -0.37
N LEU A 246 19.62 -2.49 0.06
CA LEU A 246 19.14 -2.16 1.41
C LEU A 246 17.69 -2.59 1.63
N LEU A 247 16.82 -2.37 0.64
CA LEU A 247 15.43 -2.84 0.69
C LEU A 247 15.35 -4.37 0.78
N ILE A 248 16.14 -5.09 -0.01
CA ILE A 248 16.24 -6.56 0.08
C ILE A 248 16.66 -6.97 1.49
N ARG A 249 17.69 -6.34 2.05
CA ARG A 249 18.15 -6.64 3.41
C ARG A 249 17.08 -6.39 4.46
N TYR A 250 16.30 -5.32 4.32
CA TYR A 250 15.15 -5.06 5.18
C TYR A 250 14.13 -6.21 5.12
N TYR A 251 13.76 -6.66 3.94
CA TYR A 251 12.82 -7.78 3.78
C TYR A 251 13.38 -9.12 4.29
N GLU A 252 14.69 -9.34 4.21
CA GLU A 252 15.35 -10.54 4.75
C GLU A 252 15.36 -10.54 6.27
N THR A 253 15.65 -9.40 6.89
CA THR A 253 15.87 -9.32 8.35
C THR A 253 14.63 -8.90 9.13
N GLY A 254 13.76 -8.08 8.53
CA GLY A 254 12.67 -7.40 9.21
C GLY A 254 13.13 -6.31 10.18
N ASP A 255 14.40 -5.93 10.15
CA ASP A 255 14.99 -4.94 11.04
C ASP A 255 14.63 -3.52 10.56
N LEU A 256 13.95 -2.77 11.42
CA LEU A 256 13.53 -1.40 11.14
C LEU A 256 14.70 -0.42 10.97
N HIS A 257 15.86 -0.69 11.59
CA HIS A 257 17.06 0.10 11.34
C HIS A 257 17.55 -0.03 9.88
N ASN A 258 17.43 -1.23 9.29
CA ASN A 258 17.71 -1.40 7.86
C ASN A 258 16.72 -0.63 6.99
N PHE A 259 15.46 -0.49 7.42
CA PHE A 259 14.47 0.32 6.73
C PHE A 259 14.77 1.82 6.82
N ASP A 260 15.24 2.28 7.97
CA ASP A 260 15.68 3.67 8.15
C ASP A 260 16.87 4.00 7.25
N ILE A 261 17.89 3.12 7.19
CA ILE A 261 19.03 3.28 6.29
C ILE A 261 18.58 3.28 4.82
N TYR A 262 17.70 2.35 4.43
CA TYR A 262 17.09 2.33 3.10
C TYR A 262 16.42 3.67 2.78
N SER A 263 15.63 4.20 3.70
CA SER A 263 14.90 5.46 3.52
C SER A 263 15.86 6.65 3.33
N ILE A 264 16.96 6.70 4.08
CA ILE A 264 17.98 7.75 3.97
C ILE A 264 18.70 7.68 2.62
N GLU A 265 19.11 6.48 2.18
CA GLU A 265 19.81 6.33 0.90
C GLU A 265 18.86 6.55 -0.29
N TRP A 266 17.57 6.17 -0.16
CA TRP A 266 16.56 6.49 -1.14
C TRP A 266 16.35 8.00 -1.30
N LEU A 267 16.41 8.78 -0.20
CA LEU A 267 16.38 10.25 -0.26
C LEU A 267 17.58 10.84 -1.02
N ARG A 268 18.75 10.20 -0.93
CA ARG A 268 19.98 10.67 -1.58
C ARG A 268 20.02 10.36 -3.07
N GLU A 269 19.43 9.26 -3.47
CA GLU A 269 19.33 8.90 -4.89
C GLU A 269 18.37 9.87 -5.60
N GLN A 270 18.89 10.72 -6.49
CA GLN A 270 18.15 11.73 -7.22
C GLN A 270 18.40 11.68 -8.74
N GLU A 271 19.38 10.93 -9.19
CA GLU A 271 19.84 10.95 -10.59
C GLU A 271 19.03 10.00 -11.48
N GLY A 272 18.54 8.89 -10.96
CA GLY A 272 17.72 7.95 -11.71
C GLY A 272 16.44 8.60 -12.25
N ARG A 273 16.08 8.28 -13.50
CA ARG A 273 14.78 8.64 -14.07
C ARG A 273 13.67 7.77 -13.53
N ILE A 274 13.97 6.50 -13.28
CA ILE A 274 13.04 5.54 -12.66
C ILE A 274 13.23 5.61 -11.16
N ASP A 275 12.12 5.72 -10.43
CA ASP A 275 12.10 5.64 -8.97
C ASP A 275 11.01 4.68 -8.51
N PHE A 276 11.06 4.28 -7.25
CA PHE A 276 10.08 3.35 -6.70
C PHE A 276 9.94 3.52 -5.19
N ILE A 277 8.76 3.18 -4.70
CA ILE A 277 8.42 3.02 -3.29
C ILE A 277 7.99 1.57 -3.11
N ASN A 278 8.48 0.90 -2.07
CA ASN A 278 8.08 -0.48 -1.79
C ASN A 278 8.35 -0.81 -0.32
N GLY A 279 7.33 -1.21 0.42
CA GLY A 279 7.49 -1.53 1.83
C GLY A 279 6.20 -1.51 2.64
N PHE A 280 6.36 -1.59 3.95
CA PHE A 280 5.30 -1.36 4.93
C PHE A 280 5.45 0.08 5.43
N ILE A 281 4.59 0.99 4.98
CA ILE A 281 4.86 2.43 5.06
C ILE A 281 3.72 3.21 5.72
N GLU A 282 2.51 3.20 5.12
CA GLU A 282 1.42 4.05 5.55
C GLU A 282 0.64 3.43 6.72
N VAL A 283 0.41 4.24 7.77
CA VAL A 283 -0.20 3.75 9.02
C VAL A 283 -1.68 4.10 9.17
N TYR A 284 -2.30 4.67 8.14
CA TYR A 284 -3.73 5.05 8.17
C TYR A 284 -4.67 3.86 8.30
N GLY A 285 -4.27 2.69 7.82
CA GLY A 285 -5.02 1.44 7.91
C GLY A 285 -5.05 0.82 9.30
N ASP A 286 -4.22 1.29 10.23
CA ASP A 286 -4.15 0.83 11.61
C ASP A 286 -4.93 1.77 12.55
N PRO A 287 -5.86 1.28 13.39
CA PRO A 287 -6.56 2.11 14.36
C PRO A 287 -5.61 2.80 15.36
N MET A 288 -4.46 2.20 15.67
CA MET A 288 -3.44 2.75 16.58
C MET A 288 -2.42 3.66 15.86
N GLY A 289 -2.37 3.63 14.52
CA GLY A 289 -1.41 4.41 13.74
C GLY A 289 0.04 3.95 13.89
N LEU A 290 0.28 2.66 14.10
CA LEU A 290 1.61 2.07 14.33
C LEU A 290 2.05 1.11 13.23
N LYS A 291 1.10 0.39 12.62
CA LYS A 291 1.36 -0.68 11.66
C LYS A 291 1.31 -0.15 10.23
N GLY A 292 2.35 -0.41 9.46
CA GLY A 292 2.42 -0.01 8.07
C GLY A 292 1.60 -0.93 7.15
N SER A 293 0.69 -0.35 6.37
CA SER A 293 0.13 -1.04 5.21
C SER A 293 1.23 -1.26 4.18
N TRP A 294 1.20 -2.41 3.51
CA TRP A 294 2.11 -2.65 2.41
C TRP A 294 1.70 -1.81 1.19
N GLU A 295 2.68 -1.16 0.58
CA GLU A 295 2.50 -0.41 -0.66
C GLU A 295 3.66 -0.59 -1.62
N GLY A 296 3.40 -0.35 -2.89
CA GLY A 296 4.40 -0.33 -3.95
C GLY A 296 4.00 0.62 -5.05
N ILE A 297 4.91 1.52 -5.40
CA ILE A 297 4.78 2.47 -6.50
C ILE A 297 5.98 2.30 -7.39
N VAL A 298 5.78 2.26 -8.70
CA VAL A 298 6.84 2.32 -9.69
C VAL A 298 6.57 3.50 -10.60
N GLU A 299 7.56 4.36 -10.75
CA GLU A 299 7.37 5.66 -11.38
C GLU A 299 8.56 6.07 -12.22
N TYR A 300 8.35 7.02 -13.11
CA TYR A 300 9.43 7.69 -13.83
C TYR A 300 9.21 9.21 -13.86
N LYS A 301 10.31 9.95 -13.77
CA LYS A 301 10.27 11.42 -13.72
C LYS A 301 9.74 12.00 -15.04
N ASP A 302 8.77 12.92 -14.92
CA ASP A 302 8.48 13.92 -15.92
C ASP A 302 9.58 14.98 -15.83
N LEU A 303 10.53 14.95 -16.77
CA LEU A 303 11.75 15.77 -16.69
C LEU A 303 11.42 17.27 -16.83
N GLU A 304 10.46 17.62 -17.68
CA GLU A 304 10.08 19.01 -17.88
C GLU A 304 9.35 19.59 -16.66
N ALA A 305 8.36 18.86 -16.14
CA ALA A 305 7.62 19.29 -14.96
C ALA A 305 8.51 19.31 -13.72
N THR A 306 9.39 18.30 -13.54
CA THR A 306 10.38 18.25 -12.45
C THR A 306 11.32 19.45 -12.50
N HIS A 307 11.81 19.85 -13.68
CA HIS A 307 12.63 21.05 -13.80
C HIS A 307 11.92 22.32 -13.34
N ARG A 308 10.63 22.46 -13.63
CA ARG A 308 9.81 23.58 -13.13
C ARG A 308 9.67 23.58 -11.60
N THR A 309 9.52 22.42 -10.97
CA THR A 309 9.39 22.30 -9.51
C THR A 309 10.71 22.48 -8.77
N GLN A 310 11.86 22.26 -9.42
CA GLN A 310 13.18 22.52 -8.84
C GLN A 310 13.35 24.00 -8.42
N ALA A 311 12.75 24.93 -9.13
CA ALA A 311 12.77 26.34 -8.75
C ALA A 311 12.06 26.59 -7.40
N ILE A 312 11.01 25.82 -7.10
CA ILE A 312 10.29 25.87 -5.82
C ILE A 312 11.16 25.28 -4.72
N SER A 313 11.74 24.12 -4.96
CA SER A 313 12.63 23.44 -3.98
C SER A 313 13.86 24.29 -3.64
N ALA A 314 14.46 24.94 -4.62
CA ALA A 314 15.60 25.85 -4.41
C ALA A 314 15.24 27.06 -3.53
N ASN A 315 13.98 27.43 -3.44
CA ASN A 315 13.47 28.53 -2.63
C ASN A 315 12.72 28.07 -1.37
N ALA A 316 12.88 26.79 -0.95
CA ALA A 316 12.13 26.22 0.17
C ALA A 316 12.30 27.02 1.48
N GLN A 317 13.50 27.53 1.77
CA GLN A 317 13.73 28.38 2.94
C GLN A 317 12.93 29.69 2.88
N TRP A 318 12.86 30.31 1.69
CA TRP A 318 12.07 31.53 1.53
C TRP A 318 10.57 31.28 1.83
N PHE A 319 10.03 30.16 1.36
CA PHE A 319 8.63 29.77 1.65
C PHE A 319 8.41 29.51 3.14
N GLU A 320 9.34 28.85 3.81
CA GLU A 320 9.29 28.62 5.27
C GLU A 320 9.27 29.95 6.03
N ASP A 321 10.18 30.86 5.71
CA ASP A 321 10.34 32.16 6.36
C ASP A 321 9.12 33.09 6.17
N HIS A 322 8.39 32.94 5.05
CA HIS A 322 7.21 33.72 4.71
C HIS A 322 5.89 32.95 4.91
N SER A 323 5.96 31.76 5.47
CA SER A 323 4.75 30.98 5.74
C SER A 323 3.85 31.67 6.78
N PRO A 324 2.51 31.45 6.76
CA PRO A 324 1.59 32.02 7.76
C PRO A 324 1.68 31.33 9.14
N VAL A 325 2.67 30.44 9.33
CA VAL A 325 2.91 29.74 10.59
C VAL A 325 3.57 30.69 11.59
N ASP A 326 3.21 30.58 12.87
CA ASP A 326 3.85 31.34 13.95
C ASP A 326 5.37 31.13 13.93
N PRO A 327 6.18 32.21 14.03
CA PRO A 327 7.63 32.13 13.93
C PRO A 327 8.31 31.10 14.83
N GLN A 328 7.75 30.81 16.02
CA GLN A 328 8.29 29.81 16.93
C GLN A 328 8.23 28.36 16.37
N PHE A 329 7.37 28.10 15.39
CA PHE A 329 7.21 26.79 14.74
C PHE A 329 7.90 26.71 13.38
N ARG A 330 8.50 27.82 12.89
CA ARG A 330 9.23 27.80 11.62
C ARG A 330 10.58 27.13 11.78
N LYS A 331 10.97 26.40 10.74
CA LYS A 331 12.31 25.77 10.71
C LYS A 331 13.36 26.82 10.42
N ALA A 332 14.36 26.92 11.32
CA ALA A 332 15.49 27.80 11.12
C ALA A 332 16.30 27.48 9.85
N ILE A 333 16.37 26.19 9.49
CA ILE A 333 17.03 25.70 8.30
C ILE A 333 16.13 24.62 7.68
N VAL A 334 15.72 24.81 6.44
CA VAL A 334 15.02 23.78 5.65
C VAL A 334 16.08 22.92 4.97
N LYS A 335 16.04 21.61 5.24
CA LYS A 335 16.99 20.66 4.70
C LYS A 335 16.32 19.75 3.67
N GLY A 336 17.03 19.42 2.58
CA GLY A 336 16.78 18.27 1.72
C GLY A 336 15.36 18.14 1.16
N VAL A 337 14.68 19.26 0.85
CA VAL A 337 13.38 19.18 0.19
C VAL A 337 13.59 19.02 -1.31
N THR A 338 13.17 17.87 -1.83
CA THR A 338 13.11 17.63 -3.28
C THR A 338 11.66 17.51 -3.72
N ALA A 339 11.34 18.05 -4.87
CA ALA A 339 10.02 17.94 -5.48
C ALA A 339 10.15 17.39 -6.88
N ASN A 340 9.69 16.16 -7.06
CA ASN A 340 9.64 15.48 -8.35
C ASN A 340 8.20 15.43 -8.85
N VAL A 341 8.03 15.67 -10.14
CA VAL A 341 6.79 15.34 -10.84
C VAL A 341 7.03 14.03 -11.59
N ILE A 342 6.15 13.08 -11.39
CA ILE A 342 6.34 11.73 -11.91
C ILE A 342 5.09 11.24 -12.65
N CYS A 343 5.33 10.27 -13.49
CA CYS A 343 4.29 9.44 -14.07
C CYS A 343 4.30 8.07 -13.38
N ALA A 344 3.20 7.71 -12.72
CA ALA A 344 3.07 6.40 -12.10
C ALA A 344 2.86 5.34 -13.18
N ALA A 345 3.75 4.35 -13.22
CA ALA A 345 3.67 3.19 -14.11
C ALA A 345 2.96 2.01 -13.45
N MET A 346 3.06 1.87 -12.13
CA MET A 346 2.40 0.84 -11.34
C MET A 346 2.09 1.36 -9.96
N LEU A 347 0.88 1.06 -9.48
CA LEU A 347 0.41 1.34 -8.13
C LEU A 347 -0.11 0.03 -7.53
N GLY A 348 0.21 -0.23 -6.27
CA GLY A 348 -0.24 -1.43 -5.57
C GLY A 348 -0.26 -1.26 -4.05
N GLY A 349 -0.98 -2.15 -3.39
CA GLY A 349 -1.12 -2.09 -1.94
C GLY A 349 -2.01 -0.94 -1.50
N ASP A 350 -1.56 -0.15 -0.54
CA ASP A 350 -2.32 0.96 0.04
C ASP A 350 -2.58 2.11 -0.96
N GLU A 351 -1.72 2.25 -1.96
CA GLU A 351 -1.87 3.23 -3.06
C GLU A 351 -2.94 2.84 -4.10
N TYR A 352 -3.57 1.69 -3.98
CA TYR A 352 -4.65 1.25 -4.86
C TYR A 352 -5.89 0.88 -4.03
N PRO A 353 -7.09 1.30 -4.42
CA PRO A 353 -7.47 2.08 -5.61
C PRO A 353 -7.53 3.60 -5.40
N ALA A 354 -7.32 4.08 -4.19
CA ALA A 354 -7.44 5.49 -3.81
C ALA A 354 -6.05 6.13 -3.72
N SER A 355 -5.38 6.29 -4.87
CA SER A 355 -4.04 6.86 -4.95
C SER A 355 -3.98 8.31 -4.49
N ALA A 356 -2.92 8.67 -3.80
CA ALA A 356 -2.61 10.05 -3.48
C ALA A 356 -2.20 10.84 -4.74
N ILE A 357 -2.56 12.11 -4.81
CA ILE A 357 -2.06 13.03 -5.87
C ILE A 357 -0.60 13.38 -5.61
N GLY A 358 -0.19 13.40 -4.35
CA GLY A 358 1.17 13.70 -3.92
C GLY A 358 1.56 12.95 -2.68
N ILE A 359 2.82 12.57 -2.62
CA ILE A 359 3.42 11.77 -1.56
C ILE A 359 4.62 12.53 -1.01
N ASN A 360 4.86 12.42 0.29
CA ASN A 360 6.01 13.03 0.94
C ASN A 360 6.62 12.06 1.96
N LEU A 361 7.69 11.40 1.57
CA LEU A 361 8.35 10.36 2.36
C LEU A 361 9.81 10.72 2.70
N PRO A 362 10.40 10.06 3.70
CA PRO A 362 9.84 9.04 4.61
C PRO A 362 8.93 9.64 5.68
N ASN A 363 8.17 8.76 6.37
CA ASN A 363 7.27 9.16 7.47
C ASN A 363 8.00 9.32 8.82
N ALA A 364 9.21 8.77 8.98
CA ALA A 364 10.00 8.88 10.21
C ALA A 364 10.43 10.33 10.47
N ASP A 365 9.93 10.92 11.56
CA ASP A 365 10.15 12.34 11.89
C ASP A 365 11.63 12.71 12.02
N TRP A 366 12.45 11.84 12.63
CA TRP A 366 13.87 12.11 12.80
C TRP A 366 14.62 12.11 11.46
N ILE A 367 14.27 11.20 10.53
CA ILE A 367 14.86 11.19 9.18
C ILE A 367 14.50 12.47 8.45
N ARG A 368 13.23 12.89 8.52
CA ARG A 368 12.78 14.16 7.91
C ARG A 368 13.50 15.38 8.49
N ALA A 369 13.75 15.36 9.80
CA ALA A 369 14.44 16.46 10.48
C ALA A 369 15.92 16.55 10.11
N GLU A 370 16.61 15.42 9.93
CA GLU A 370 18.06 15.38 9.73
C GLU A 370 18.47 15.25 8.26
N HIS A 371 17.68 14.50 7.47
CA HIS A 371 17.99 14.16 6.08
C HIS A 371 17.03 14.79 5.07
N GLY A 372 15.87 15.30 5.51
CA GLY A 372 14.87 15.91 4.65
C GLY A 372 13.79 14.94 4.17
N SER A 373 13.15 15.29 3.07
CA SER A 373 12.07 14.49 2.48
C SER A 373 12.06 14.62 0.96
N LYS A 374 11.57 13.58 0.29
CA LYS A 374 11.29 13.55 -1.13
C LYS A 374 9.78 13.73 -1.33
N SER A 375 9.39 14.83 -1.97
CA SER A 375 8.00 15.08 -2.38
C SER A 375 7.81 14.64 -3.83
N VAL A 376 6.76 13.90 -4.07
CA VAL A 376 6.41 13.35 -5.38
C VAL A 376 4.99 13.79 -5.71
N THR A 377 4.80 14.36 -6.91
CA THR A 377 3.47 14.67 -7.46
C THR A 377 3.20 13.78 -8.66
N ILE A 378 2.09 13.05 -8.64
CA ILE A 378 1.73 12.11 -9.70
C ILE A 378 0.95 12.86 -10.78
N SER A 379 1.54 13.04 -11.96
CA SER A 379 0.97 13.89 -13.03
C SER A 379 -0.06 13.16 -13.90
N ASN A 380 -0.02 11.86 -13.99
CA ASN A 380 -0.90 11.10 -14.87
C ASN A 380 -2.19 10.57 -14.21
N LEU A 381 -2.39 10.89 -12.93
CA LEU A 381 -3.64 10.60 -12.22
C LEU A 381 -4.58 11.82 -12.14
N THR A 382 -4.20 12.95 -12.69
CA THR A 382 -4.97 14.21 -12.66
C THR A 382 -5.39 14.63 -14.07
#